data_94e87b923921ee7e5242720f5f02d767
#
_entry.id   94e87b923921ee7e5242720f5f02d767
#
_cell.length_a   1.000
_cell.length_b   1.000
_cell.length_c   1.000
_cell.angle_alpha   90.00
_cell.angle_beta   90.00
_cell.angle_gamma   90.00
#
_symmetry.space_group_name_H-M   'P 1'
#
loop_
_entity.id
_entity.type
_entity.pdbx_description
1 polymer ?
#
loop_
_entity_poly.entity_id
_entity_poly.type
_entity_poly.pdbx_seq_one_letter_code
_entity_poly.pdbx_strand_id
1 'polypeptide(L)'
;VGDIVATLAPAGLCFGRIANFINGELWGKASQVSWAVIFSDSGAGVQPRHPSQLYEAGLEGLVVFLYIQHRFWQNRVAQEHPGQLAGEFFIAYSIARIICEQFREPDDVLIAGISKGQFYSLGLVAFGVILIMLARIHTARTSAGKSKD
;
A
#
# COMPACT_ATOMS: atom_id res chain seq x y z
N VAL A 1 0.74 -17.09 -8.85
CA VAL A 1 0.08 -16.97 -7.53
C VAL A 1 0.22 -15.55 -6.99
N GLY A 2 1.44 -14.97 -6.95
CA GLY A 2 1.68 -13.63 -6.39
C GLY A 2 0.82 -12.52 -7.03
N ASP A 3 0.68 -12.53 -8.34
CA ASP A 3 -0.13 -11.54 -9.06
C ASP A 3 -1.63 -11.63 -8.72
N ILE A 4 -2.15 -12.84 -8.46
CA ILE A 4 -3.54 -13.01 -8.02
C ILE A 4 -3.72 -12.46 -6.61
N VAL A 5 -2.79 -12.72 -5.70
CA VAL A 5 -2.83 -12.14 -4.36
C VAL A 5 -2.78 -10.61 -4.43
N ALA A 6 -1.95 -10.04 -5.30
CA ALA A 6 -1.85 -8.60 -5.50
C ALA A 6 -3.18 -7.96 -5.96
N THR A 7 -4.05 -8.68 -6.69
CA THR A 7 -5.38 -8.16 -7.09
C THR A 7 -6.37 -8.08 -5.93
N LEU A 8 -6.20 -8.86 -4.88
CA LEU A 8 -7.13 -8.97 -3.74
C LEU A 8 -6.63 -8.23 -2.49
N ALA A 9 -5.32 -8.18 -2.28
CA ALA A 9 -4.71 -7.60 -1.09
C ALA A 9 -5.16 -6.14 -0.81
N PRO A 10 -5.25 -5.22 -1.80
CA PRO A 10 -5.68 -3.85 -1.54
C PRO A 10 -7.12 -3.75 -1.03
N ALA A 11 -8.02 -4.63 -1.48
CA ALA A 11 -9.40 -4.67 -0.96
C ALA A 11 -9.42 -5.05 0.52
N GLY A 12 -8.64 -6.06 0.91
CA GLY A 12 -8.48 -6.44 2.32
C GLY A 12 -7.90 -5.31 3.17
N LEU A 13 -6.91 -4.57 2.66
CA LEU A 13 -6.35 -3.40 3.32
C LEU A 13 -7.41 -2.30 3.51
N CYS A 14 -8.22 -2.02 2.49
CA CYS A 14 -9.30 -1.04 2.55
C CYS A 14 -10.27 -1.37 3.70
N PHE A 15 -10.80 -2.58 3.72
CA PHE A 15 -11.74 -3.00 4.77
C PHE A 15 -11.11 -3.04 6.15
N GLY A 16 -9.86 -3.48 6.28
CA GLY A 16 -9.13 -3.47 7.54
C GLY A 16 -8.97 -2.05 8.10
N ARG A 17 -8.70 -1.06 7.26
CA ARG A 17 -8.58 0.35 7.68
C ARG A 17 -9.94 0.95 8.06
N ILE A 18 -11.00 0.60 7.35
CA ILE A 18 -12.36 1.01 7.74
C ILE A 18 -12.72 0.40 9.11
N ALA A 19 -12.40 -0.86 9.35
CA ALA A 19 -12.60 -1.49 10.65
C ALA A 19 -11.82 -0.79 11.77
N ASN A 20 -10.55 -0.42 11.54
CA ASN A 20 -9.76 0.35 12.50
C ASN A 20 -10.40 1.73 12.80
N PHE A 21 -11.00 2.37 11.81
CA PHE A 21 -11.73 3.62 12.01
C PHE A 21 -12.97 3.43 12.89
N ILE A 22 -13.76 2.39 12.63
CA ILE A 22 -14.96 2.06 13.41
C ILE A 22 -14.59 1.74 14.86
N ASN A 23 -13.50 1.00 15.06
CA ASN A 23 -13.00 0.64 16.39
C ASN A 23 -12.30 1.80 17.12
N GLY A 24 -12.03 2.92 16.43
CA GLY A 24 -11.29 4.05 17.00
C GLY A 24 -9.81 3.76 17.22
N GLU A 25 -9.21 2.88 16.44
CA GLU A 25 -7.80 2.48 16.56
C GLU A 25 -6.93 3.18 15.51
N LEU A 26 -5.62 3.31 15.80
CA LEU A 26 -4.60 3.81 14.85
C LEU A 26 -4.93 5.20 14.28
N TRP A 27 -5.40 6.09 15.12
CA TRP A 27 -5.79 7.47 14.76
C TRP A 27 -4.62 8.31 14.27
N GLY A 28 -4.95 9.42 13.60
CA GLY A 28 -3.97 10.37 13.11
C GLY A 28 -3.54 11.42 14.14
N LYS A 29 -2.65 12.29 13.71
CA LYS A 29 -2.18 13.44 14.48
C LYS A 29 -3.33 14.38 14.83
N ALA A 30 -3.20 15.09 15.94
CA ALA A 30 -4.12 16.16 16.31
C ALA A 30 -4.19 17.21 15.18
N SER A 31 -5.40 17.66 14.84
CA SER A 31 -5.63 18.60 13.75
C SER A 31 -6.93 19.36 13.95
N GLN A 32 -6.99 20.56 13.38
CA GLN A 32 -8.18 21.42 13.39
C GLN A 32 -8.85 21.52 12.03
N VAL A 33 -8.58 20.58 11.11
CA VAL A 33 -9.28 20.55 9.83
C VAL A 33 -10.78 20.29 10.03
N SER A 34 -11.62 20.76 9.12
CA SER A 34 -13.08 20.71 9.27
C SER A 34 -13.66 19.29 9.35
N TRP A 35 -12.92 18.29 8.87
CA TRP A 35 -13.25 16.86 8.91
C TRP A 35 -12.50 16.07 9.98
N ALA A 36 -11.83 16.73 10.92
CA ALA A 36 -11.19 16.06 12.04
C ALA A 36 -12.21 15.36 12.93
N VAL A 37 -11.86 14.20 13.46
CA VAL A 37 -12.73 13.33 14.26
C VAL A 37 -12.19 13.24 15.68
N ILE A 38 -13.11 13.21 16.66
CA ILE A 38 -12.79 12.96 18.05
C ILE A 38 -13.06 11.49 18.36
N PHE A 39 -12.02 10.77 18.76
CA PHE A 39 -12.08 9.35 19.13
C PHE A 39 -12.19 9.19 20.67
N SER A 40 -13.32 9.60 21.26
CA SER A 40 -13.50 9.73 22.70
C SER A 40 -13.35 8.41 23.46
N ASP A 41 -13.75 7.30 22.86
CA ASP A 41 -13.83 5.98 23.53
C ASP A 41 -12.52 5.15 23.39
N SER A 42 -11.51 5.66 22.67
CA SER A 42 -10.34 4.90 22.27
C SER A 42 -9.04 5.25 23.01
N GLY A 43 -9.09 6.11 24.01
CA GLY A 43 -7.89 6.62 24.68
C GLY A 43 -7.13 7.70 23.90
N ALA A 44 -7.62 8.11 22.73
CA ALA A 44 -7.03 9.18 21.92
C ALA A 44 -7.18 10.58 22.55
N GLY A 45 -8.01 10.69 23.58
CA GLY A 45 -8.36 11.95 24.24
C GLY A 45 -9.48 12.70 23.51
N VAL A 46 -9.72 13.94 23.95
CA VAL A 46 -10.80 14.82 23.44
C VAL A 46 -10.37 15.72 22.27
N GLN A 47 -9.14 15.58 21.80
CA GLN A 47 -8.61 16.40 20.72
C GLN A 47 -9.10 15.89 19.36
N PRO A 48 -9.54 16.77 18.45
CA PRO A 48 -9.81 16.41 17.07
C PRO A 48 -8.53 15.91 16.39
N ARG A 49 -8.66 14.85 15.61
CA ARG A 49 -7.53 14.18 14.92
C ARG A 49 -7.85 13.89 13.46
N HIS A 50 -6.82 13.78 12.64
CA HIS A 50 -6.99 13.28 11.30
C HIS A 50 -7.55 11.84 11.33
N PRO A 51 -8.61 11.54 10.56
CA PRO A 51 -9.07 10.17 10.35
C PRO A 51 -8.11 9.43 9.39
N SER A 52 -6.86 9.23 9.85
CA SER A 52 -5.79 8.66 9.02
C SER A 52 -6.13 7.28 8.50
N GLN A 53 -6.95 6.51 9.22
CA GLN A 53 -7.47 5.20 8.79
C GLN A 53 -8.25 5.32 7.47
N LEU A 54 -9.05 6.38 7.30
CA LEU A 54 -9.81 6.63 6.07
C LEU A 54 -8.89 7.08 4.92
N TYR A 55 -7.83 7.82 5.21
CA TYR A 55 -6.81 8.16 4.20
C TYR A 55 -6.08 6.91 3.73
N GLU A 56 -5.73 6.02 4.66
CA GLU A 56 -5.11 4.73 4.36
C GLU A 56 -6.08 3.82 3.57
N ALA A 57 -7.36 3.76 3.97
CA ALA A 57 -8.39 3.00 3.22
C ALA A 57 -8.52 3.51 1.78
N GLY A 58 -8.52 4.84 1.58
CA GLY A 58 -8.60 5.46 0.26
C GLY A 58 -7.35 5.22 -0.59
N LEU A 59 -6.17 5.56 -0.08
CA LEU A 59 -4.93 5.50 -0.84
C LEU A 59 -4.34 4.09 -0.93
N GLU A 60 -4.10 3.45 0.22
CA GLU A 60 -3.48 2.10 0.28
C GLU A 60 -4.47 1.00 -0.18
N GLY A 61 -5.76 1.23 0.05
CA GLY A 61 -6.84 0.31 -0.34
C GLY A 61 -7.39 0.64 -1.72
N LEU A 62 -8.32 1.61 -1.80
CA LEU A 62 -9.12 1.84 -3.01
C LEU A 62 -8.29 2.25 -4.23
N VAL A 63 -7.39 3.24 -4.11
CA VAL A 63 -6.59 3.73 -5.25
C VAL A 63 -5.66 2.64 -5.75
N VAL A 64 -4.95 1.95 -4.86
CA VAL A 64 -4.08 0.83 -5.23
C VAL A 64 -4.89 -0.31 -5.84
N PHE A 65 -6.08 -0.61 -5.30
CA PHE A 65 -6.98 -1.62 -5.87
C PHE A 65 -7.34 -1.29 -7.33
N LEU A 66 -7.83 -0.08 -7.59
CA LEU A 66 -8.22 0.34 -8.94
C LEU A 66 -7.04 0.31 -9.91
N TYR A 67 -5.86 0.74 -9.48
CA TYR A 67 -4.63 0.67 -10.27
C TYR A 67 -4.29 -0.77 -10.64
N ILE A 68 -4.24 -1.68 -9.66
CA ILE A 68 -3.89 -3.08 -9.88
C ILE A 68 -4.92 -3.81 -10.75
N GLN A 69 -6.24 -3.55 -10.55
CA GLN A 69 -7.29 -4.09 -11.40
C GLN A 69 -7.14 -3.62 -12.85
N HIS A 70 -6.88 -2.33 -13.06
CA HIS A 70 -6.63 -1.79 -14.39
C HIS A 70 -5.44 -2.50 -15.07
N ARG A 71 -4.33 -2.66 -14.37
CA ARG A 71 -3.13 -3.35 -14.88
C ARG A 71 -3.38 -4.82 -15.18
N PHE A 72 -4.18 -5.49 -14.35
CA PHE A 72 -4.51 -6.89 -14.53
C PHE A 72 -5.40 -7.13 -15.75
N TRP A 73 -6.50 -6.38 -15.85
CA TRP A 73 -7.52 -6.63 -16.89
C TRP A 73 -7.21 -6.00 -18.24
N GLN A 74 -6.79 -4.74 -18.27
CA GLN A 74 -6.57 -4.02 -19.52
C GLN A 74 -5.18 -4.24 -20.12
N ASN A 75 -4.16 -4.25 -19.29
CA ASN A 75 -2.79 -4.36 -19.76
C ASN A 75 -2.24 -5.80 -19.74
N ARG A 76 -3.01 -6.75 -19.24
CA ARG A 76 -2.68 -8.18 -19.18
C ARG A 76 -1.28 -8.49 -18.60
N VAL A 77 -0.80 -7.63 -17.70
CA VAL A 77 0.57 -7.68 -17.16
C VAL A 77 0.89 -9.03 -16.53
N ALA A 78 -0.06 -9.62 -15.79
CA ALA A 78 0.13 -10.92 -15.14
C ALA A 78 0.30 -12.08 -16.15
N GLN A 79 -0.19 -11.92 -17.38
CA GLN A 79 -0.04 -12.93 -18.46
C GLN A 79 1.28 -12.75 -19.22
N GLU A 80 1.64 -11.52 -19.50
CA GLU A 80 2.85 -11.18 -20.27
C GLU A 80 4.12 -11.27 -19.42
N HIS A 81 4.05 -10.80 -18.16
CA HIS A 81 5.18 -10.76 -17.23
C HIS A 81 4.77 -11.30 -15.85
N PRO A 82 4.65 -12.62 -15.66
CA PRO A 82 4.25 -13.21 -14.39
C PRO A 82 5.15 -12.76 -13.24
N GLY A 83 4.55 -12.24 -12.15
CA GLY A 83 5.26 -11.69 -10.99
C GLY A 83 5.45 -10.16 -11.04
N GLN A 84 5.30 -9.51 -12.20
CA GLN A 84 5.45 -8.06 -12.30
C GLN A 84 4.36 -7.32 -11.52
N LEU A 85 3.11 -7.78 -11.58
CA LEU A 85 1.98 -7.12 -10.93
C LEU A 85 2.13 -7.13 -9.40
N ALA A 86 2.67 -8.21 -8.83
CA ALA A 86 3.01 -8.25 -7.41
C ALA A 86 4.05 -7.19 -7.05
N GLY A 87 5.07 -7.00 -7.88
CA GLY A 87 6.06 -5.93 -7.68
C GLY A 87 5.45 -4.53 -7.77
N GLU A 88 4.58 -4.30 -8.74
CA GLU A 88 3.85 -3.03 -8.89
C GLU A 88 2.95 -2.74 -7.68
N PHE A 89 2.32 -3.77 -7.11
CA PHE A 89 1.54 -3.64 -5.87
C PHE A 89 2.40 -3.15 -4.70
N PHE A 90 3.56 -3.77 -4.46
CA PHE A 90 4.44 -3.35 -3.36
C PHE A 90 4.91 -1.91 -3.52
N ILE A 91 5.22 -1.47 -4.72
CA ILE A 91 5.64 -0.08 -4.97
C ILE A 91 4.47 0.88 -4.75
N ALA A 92 3.30 0.62 -5.35
CA ALA A 92 2.13 1.48 -5.22
C ALA A 92 1.66 1.60 -3.77
N TYR A 93 1.59 0.47 -3.05
CA TYR A 93 1.27 0.44 -1.63
C TYR A 93 2.27 1.26 -0.80
N SER A 94 3.57 1.10 -1.05
CA SER A 94 4.61 1.81 -0.29
C SER A 94 4.56 3.32 -0.50
N ILE A 95 4.29 3.77 -1.72
CA ILE A 95 4.11 5.20 -2.02
C ILE A 95 2.89 5.74 -1.25
N ALA A 96 1.75 5.04 -1.32
CA ALA A 96 0.55 5.40 -0.58
C ALA A 96 0.82 5.45 0.94
N ARG A 97 1.55 4.46 1.46
CA ARG A 97 1.93 4.37 2.88
C ARG A 97 2.80 5.54 3.32
N ILE A 98 3.82 5.92 2.54
CA ILE A 98 4.68 7.07 2.84
C ILE A 98 3.87 8.36 2.91
N ILE A 99 2.89 8.54 2.02
CA ILE A 99 2.00 9.71 2.03
C ILE A 99 1.12 9.70 3.28
N CYS A 100 0.46 8.58 3.59
CA CYS A 100 -0.44 8.47 4.74
C CYS A 100 0.29 8.65 6.08
N GLU A 101 1.54 8.23 6.17
CA GLU A 101 2.35 8.34 7.38
C GLU A 101 2.55 9.80 7.84
N GLN A 102 2.41 10.78 6.93
CA GLN A 102 2.47 12.20 7.29
C GLN A 102 1.33 12.63 8.23
N PHE A 103 0.19 11.96 8.13
CA PHE A 103 -1.03 12.27 8.88
C PHE A 103 -1.25 11.37 10.10
N ARG A 104 -0.47 10.30 10.21
CA ARG A 104 -0.57 9.32 11.29
C ARG A 104 0.19 9.79 12.53
N GLU A 105 -0.37 9.49 13.71
CA GLU A 105 0.39 9.62 14.96
C GLU A 105 1.53 8.59 14.97
N PRO A 106 2.79 9.00 15.23
CA PRO A 106 3.91 8.06 15.30
C PRO A 106 3.73 7.09 16.45
N ASP A 107 3.74 5.79 16.17
CA ASP A 107 3.65 4.75 17.22
C ASP A 107 4.95 4.60 18.01
N ASP A 108 6.07 5.12 17.50
CA ASP A 108 7.42 4.90 18.04
C ASP A 108 8.43 6.00 17.67
N VAL A 109 9.60 5.91 18.32
CA VAL A 109 10.75 6.80 18.09
C VAL A 109 11.22 6.73 16.63
N LEU A 110 11.47 7.90 16.04
CA LEU A 110 12.01 8.03 14.69
C LEU A 110 13.41 7.42 14.60
N ILE A 111 13.64 6.56 13.60
CA ILE A 111 14.97 6.07 13.25
C ILE A 111 15.58 7.06 12.26
N ALA A 112 16.62 7.78 12.65
CA ALA A 112 17.27 8.81 11.82
C ALA A 112 16.28 9.85 11.24
N GLY A 113 15.23 10.24 11.98
CA GLY A 113 14.22 11.20 11.54
C GLY A 113 13.14 10.63 10.63
N ILE A 114 13.15 9.33 10.36
CA ILE A 114 12.18 8.62 9.51
C ILE A 114 11.33 7.71 10.39
N SER A 115 10.01 7.67 10.18
CA SER A 115 9.14 6.76 10.91
C SER A 115 9.43 5.30 10.54
N LYS A 116 9.14 4.37 11.46
CA LYS A 116 9.26 2.92 11.15
C LYS A 116 8.44 2.54 9.92
N GLY A 117 7.25 3.11 9.76
CA GLY A 117 6.41 2.86 8.59
C GLY A 117 7.07 3.29 7.28
N GLN A 118 7.72 4.46 7.26
CA GLN A 118 8.48 4.93 6.10
C GLN A 118 9.70 4.04 5.82
N PHE A 119 10.44 3.64 6.86
CA PHE A 119 11.60 2.77 6.71
C PHE A 119 11.23 1.42 6.08
N TYR A 120 10.19 0.75 6.59
CA TYR A 120 9.71 -0.50 6.00
C TYR A 120 9.17 -0.31 4.57
N SER A 121 8.54 0.82 4.29
CA SER A 121 8.06 1.13 2.94
C SER A 121 9.19 1.26 1.92
N LEU A 122 10.34 1.83 2.30
CA LEU A 122 11.51 1.86 1.42
C LEU A 122 12.03 0.44 1.09
N GLY A 123 12.05 -0.46 2.08
CA GLY A 123 12.38 -1.87 1.86
C GLY A 123 11.41 -2.56 0.90
N LEU A 124 10.11 -2.28 1.02
CA LEU A 124 9.09 -2.82 0.12
C LEU A 124 9.20 -2.27 -1.31
N VAL A 125 9.58 -0.99 -1.48
CA VAL A 125 9.89 -0.44 -2.82
C VAL A 125 11.03 -1.19 -3.46
N ALA A 126 12.14 -1.39 -2.75
CA ALA A 126 13.28 -2.14 -3.27
C ALA A 126 12.88 -3.58 -3.64
N PHE A 127 12.12 -4.24 -2.78
CA PHE A 127 11.59 -5.59 -3.05
C PHE A 127 10.69 -5.62 -4.29
N GLY A 128 9.78 -4.66 -4.44
CA GLY A 128 8.91 -4.53 -5.61
C GLY A 128 9.70 -4.33 -6.91
N VAL A 129 10.74 -3.49 -6.89
CA VAL A 129 11.63 -3.30 -8.05
C VAL A 129 12.33 -4.60 -8.43
N ILE A 130 12.87 -5.34 -7.45
CA ILE A 130 13.51 -6.63 -7.68
C ILE A 130 12.53 -7.61 -8.33
N LEU A 131 11.29 -7.72 -7.83
CA LEU A 131 10.28 -8.59 -8.42
C LEU A 131 9.99 -8.23 -9.88
N ILE A 132 9.86 -6.96 -10.21
CA ILE A 132 9.63 -6.50 -11.59
C ILE A 132 10.81 -6.88 -12.49
N MET A 133 12.03 -6.65 -12.02
CA MET A 133 13.24 -6.99 -12.79
C MET A 133 13.31 -8.49 -13.05
N LEU A 134 13.07 -9.32 -12.04
CA LEU A 134 13.09 -10.79 -12.18
C LEU A 134 11.99 -11.27 -13.13
N ALA A 135 10.78 -10.74 -13.04
CA ALA A 135 9.67 -11.06 -13.94
C ALA A 135 10.03 -10.77 -15.41
N ARG A 136 10.60 -9.61 -15.70
CA ARG A 136 11.00 -9.21 -17.05
C ARG A 136 12.16 -10.04 -17.59
N ILE A 137 13.18 -10.34 -16.77
CA ILE A 137 14.30 -11.20 -17.15
C ILE A 137 13.80 -12.61 -17.47
N HIS A 138 12.90 -13.16 -16.67
CA HIS A 138 12.33 -14.49 -16.90
C HIS A 138 11.57 -14.54 -18.22
N THR A 139 10.72 -13.56 -18.50
CA THR A 139 9.98 -13.49 -19.76
C THR A 139 10.90 -13.38 -20.97
N ALA A 140 11.93 -12.53 -20.90
CA ALA A 140 12.91 -12.37 -21.98
C ALA A 140 13.65 -13.69 -22.29
N ARG A 141 14.04 -14.43 -21.28
CA ARG A 141 14.70 -15.75 -21.45
C ARG A 141 13.79 -16.78 -22.09
N THR A 142 12.52 -16.82 -21.67
CA THR A 142 11.53 -17.77 -22.22
C THR A 142 11.23 -17.47 -23.69
N SER A 143 11.16 -16.20 -24.08
CA SER A 143 10.93 -15.76 -25.46
C SER A 143 12.14 -16.10 -26.35
N ALA A 144 13.37 -15.90 -25.86
CA ALA A 144 14.58 -16.24 -26.60
C ALA A 144 14.77 -17.76 -26.82
N GLY A 145 14.28 -18.59 -25.90
CA GLY A 145 14.27 -20.05 -26.05
C GLY A 145 13.35 -20.53 -27.17
N LYS A 146 12.13 -19.94 -27.26
CA LYS A 146 11.13 -20.31 -28.28
C LYS A 146 11.49 -19.92 -29.71
N SER A 147 12.44 -19.02 -29.91
CA SER A 147 12.89 -18.59 -31.26
C SER A 147 13.99 -19.50 -31.85
N LYS A 148 14.45 -20.51 -31.11
CA LYS A 148 15.51 -21.42 -31.54
C LYS A 148 15.02 -22.82 -31.94
N ASP A 149 13.76 -23.11 -31.68
CA ASP A 149 13.04 -24.32 -32.13
C ASP A 149 12.16 -23.99 -33.34
#